data_0bf1a499df526d3f75a08cb6b3edfe74
#
_entry.id   0bf1a499df526d3f75a08cb6b3edfe74
#
_cell.length_a   1.000
_cell.length_b   1.000
_cell.length_c   1.000
_cell.angle_alpha   90.00
_cell.angle_beta   90.00
_cell.angle_gamma   90.00
#
_symmetry.space_group_name_H-M   'P 1'
#
loop_
_entity.id
_entity.type
_entity.pdbx_description
1 polymer ?
#
loop_
_entity_poly.entity_id
_entity_poly.type
_entity_poly.pdbx_seq_one_letter_code
_entity_poly.pdbx_strand_id
1 'polypeptide(L)'
;KILLERITFIWSHLSFTQKVTARNIFRYKQRMLMTIFGVAGSVALLFAGLGIQSSVAGVADRQFKDLQQYQMILSVNSRASDSDKAKLEEKLQSDEVENYRLISSKQVEEKYAGKAGVQTVTIMVTDQDDLAPFVLLERNGEKLSLSNGLVLTEKLAQLAGVSLGDNFTIDGKTFKVG
;
A
#
# COMPACT_ATOMS: atom_id res chain seq x y z
N LYS A 1 -12.23 -39.71 32.91
CA LYS A 1 -12.87 -38.39 33.07
C LYS A 1 -12.46 -37.51 31.90
N ILE A 2 -13.44 -36.93 31.21
CA ILE A 2 -13.19 -35.99 30.09
C ILE A 2 -13.00 -34.58 30.64
N LEU A 3 -12.29 -33.71 29.88
CA LEU A 3 -11.99 -32.34 30.27
C LEU A 3 -13.24 -31.52 30.62
N LEU A 4 -14.36 -31.75 29.92
CA LEU A 4 -15.67 -31.10 30.21
C LEU A 4 -16.22 -31.46 31.59
N GLU A 5 -15.93 -32.64 32.14
CA GLU A 5 -16.35 -33.03 33.49
C GLU A 5 -15.63 -32.23 34.57
N ARG A 6 -14.49 -31.60 34.29
CA ARG A 6 -13.77 -30.70 35.18
C ARG A 6 -14.43 -29.34 35.36
N ILE A 7 -15.22 -28.92 34.35
CA ILE A 7 -15.95 -27.66 34.39
C ILE A 7 -17.34 -27.96 34.94
N THR A 8 -17.43 -28.02 36.26
CA THR A 8 -18.65 -28.41 37.00
C THR A 8 -19.85 -27.54 36.66
N PHE A 9 -19.65 -26.25 36.40
CA PHE A 9 -20.72 -25.31 36.05
C PHE A 9 -21.41 -25.71 34.69
N ILE A 10 -20.66 -26.04 33.68
CA ILE A 10 -21.21 -26.44 32.38
C ILE A 10 -21.80 -27.87 32.49
N TRP A 11 -21.09 -28.77 33.16
CA TRP A 11 -21.50 -30.16 33.28
C TRP A 11 -22.82 -30.36 34.05
N SER A 12 -23.09 -29.55 35.07
CA SER A 12 -24.33 -29.61 35.83
C SER A 12 -25.57 -29.26 35.03
N HIS A 13 -25.45 -28.31 34.09
CA HIS A 13 -26.57 -27.84 33.27
C HIS A 13 -26.87 -28.71 32.03
N LEU A 14 -26.03 -29.72 31.73
CA LEU A 14 -26.24 -30.62 30.59
C LEU A 14 -27.26 -31.73 30.94
N SER A 15 -28.16 -32.00 29.99
CA SER A 15 -29.08 -33.14 30.05
C SER A 15 -28.31 -34.48 29.96
N PHE A 16 -28.98 -35.57 30.36
CA PHE A 16 -28.41 -36.89 30.25
C PHE A 16 -27.90 -37.23 28.84
N THR A 17 -28.72 -36.97 27.82
CA THR A 17 -28.35 -37.22 26.42
C THR A 17 -27.14 -36.42 25.98
N GLN A 18 -27.07 -35.15 26.37
CA GLN A 18 -25.90 -34.30 26.09
C GLN A 18 -24.63 -34.81 26.76
N LYS A 19 -24.71 -35.28 27.99
CA LYS A 19 -23.58 -35.90 28.70
C LYS A 19 -23.08 -37.17 28.03
N VAL A 20 -23.97 -38.03 27.55
CA VAL A 20 -23.62 -39.24 26.80
C VAL A 20 -22.99 -38.89 25.46
N THR A 21 -23.56 -37.92 24.73
CA THR A 21 -23.03 -37.46 23.46
C THR A 21 -21.61 -36.86 23.63
N ALA A 22 -21.42 -36.00 24.64
CA ALA A 22 -20.12 -35.45 24.95
C ALA A 22 -19.08 -36.54 25.24
N ARG A 23 -19.43 -37.57 26.06
CA ARG A 23 -18.53 -38.66 26.34
C ARG A 23 -18.18 -39.45 25.08
N ASN A 24 -19.12 -39.68 24.17
CA ASN A 24 -18.86 -40.39 22.91
C ASN A 24 -17.95 -39.58 21.98
N ILE A 25 -18.19 -38.29 21.86
CA ILE A 25 -17.36 -37.39 21.04
C ILE A 25 -15.89 -37.41 21.54
N PHE A 26 -15.69 -37.23 22.83
CA PHE A 26 -14.35 -37.23 23.42
C PHE A 26 -13.67 -38.59 23.48
N ARG A 27 -14.44 -39.70 23.42
CA ARG A 27 -13.88 -41.03 23.25
C ARG A 27 -13.20 -41.18 21.91
N TYR A 28 -13.79 -40.61 20.84
CA TYR A 28 -13.26 -40.67 19.46
C TYR A 28 -12.61 -39.34 19.04
N LYS A 29 -11.83 -38.76 19.95
CA LYS A 29 -11.20 -37.45 19.77
C LYS A 29 -10.44 -37.29 18.46
N GLN A 30 -9.78 -38.35 17.96
CA GLN A 30 -9.06 -38.28 16.68
C GLN A 30 -10.00 -38.03 15.50
N ARG A 31 -11.12 -38.74 15.43
CA ARG A 31 -12.14 -38.51 14.38
C ARG A 31 -12.79 -37.14 14.51
N MET A 32 -13.09 -36.72 15.75
CA MET A 32 -13.61 -35.37 16.03
C MET A 32 -12.64 -34.29 15.54
N LEU A 33 -11.35 -34.38 15.87
CA LEU A 33 -10.33 -33.43 15.46
C LEU A 33 -10.18 -33.39 13.94
N MET A 34 -10.16 -34.55 13.26
CA MET A 34 -10.10 -34.58 11.79
C MET A 34 -11.28 -33.84 11.15
N THR A 35 -12.50 -34.03 11.68
CA THR A 35 -13.67 -33.33 11.16
C THR A 35 -13.58 -31.83 11.42
N ILE A 36 -13.20 -31.42 12.63
CA ILE A 36 -13.05 -29.98 12.97
C ILE A 36 -11.98 -29.32 12.09
N PHE A 37 -10.80 -29.93 11.96
CA PHE A 37 -9.74 -29.38 11.12
C PHE A 37 -10.10 -29.36 9.63
N GLY A 38 -10.82 -30.37 9.15
CA GLY A 38 -11.31 -30.40 7.78
C GLY A 38 -12.26 -29.25 7.47
N VAL A 39 -13.27 -29.07 8.31
CA VAL A 39 -14.27 -27.97 8.14
C VAL A 39 -13.60 -26.62 8.37
N ALA A 40 -12.83 -26.46 9.45
CA ALA A 40 -12.15 -25.20 9.76
C ALA A 40 -11.16 -24.81 8.66
N GLY A 41 -10.40 -25.78 8.10
CA GLY A 41 -9.49 -25.54 6.99
C GLY A 41 -10.21 -25.07 5.73
N SER A 42 -11.31 -25.68 5.37
CA SER A 42 -12.11 -25.28 4.21
C SER A 42 -12.66 -23.87 4.37
N VAL A 43 -13.21 -23.54 5.53
CA VAL A 43 -13.73 -22.20 5.83
C VAL A 43 -12.61 -21.17 5.83
N ALA A 44 -11.47 -21.49 6.44
CA ALA A 44 -10.31 -20.58 6.45
C ALA A 44 -9.80 -20.26 5.04
N LEU A 45 -9.75 -21.24 4.13
CA LEU A 45 -9.38 -21.03 2.73
C LEU A 45 -10.37 -20.12 1.99
N LEU A 46 -11.67 -20.29 2.22
CA LEU A 46 -12.68 -19.41 1.66
C LEU A 46 -12.51 -17.96 2.16
N PHE A 47 -12.35 -17.77 3.45
CA PHE A 47 -12.10 -16.43 4.02
C PHE A 47 -10.80 -15.81 3.51
N ALA A 48 -9.73 -16.60 3.42
CA ALA A 48 -8.47 -16.10 2.85
C ALA A 48 -8.64 -15.66 1.40
N GLY A 49 -9.32 -16.47 0.57
CA GLY A 49 -9.56 -16.13 -0.83
C GLY A 49 -10.38 -14.84 -1.00
N LEU A 50 -11.49 -14.71 -0.28
CA LEU A 50 -12.34 -13.51 -0.30
C LEU A 50 -11.62 -12.29 0.28
N GLY A 51 -10.83 -12.48 1.34
CA GLY A 51 -10.02 -11.42 1.95
C GLY A 51 -8.97 -10.86 1.00
N ILE A 52 -8.24 -11.73 0.30
CA ILE A 52 -7.26 -11.31 -0.71
C ILE A 52 -7.95 -10.56 -1.85
N GLN A 53 -9.05 -11.07 -2.37
CA GLN A 53 -9.81 -10.42 -3.43
C GLN A 53 -10.27 -9.02 -3.02
N SER A 54 -10.85 -8.88 -1.84
CA SER A 54 -11.31 -7.59 -1.31
C SER A 54 -10.15 -6.61 -1.09
N SER A 55 -9.03 -7.09 -0.55
CA SER A 55 -7.84 -6.27 -0.32
C SER A 55 -7.24 -5.74 -1.61
N VAL A 56 -7.11 -6.60 -2.63
CA VAL A 56 -6.55 -6.19 -3.93
C VAL A 56 -7.47 -5.17 -4.62
N ALA A 57 -8.78 -5.39 -4.61
CA ALA A 57 -9.74 -4.44 -5.16
C ALA A 57 -9.68 -3.07 -4.46
N GLY A 58 -9.60 -3.06 -3.13
CA GLY A 58 -9.48 -1.83 -2.35
C GLY A 58 -8.20 -1.05 -2.61
N VAL A 59 -7.07 -1.75 -2.81
CA VAL A 59 -5.78 -1.11 -3.18
C VAL A 59 -5.87 -0.46 -4.56
N ALA A 60 -6.44 -1.16 -5.55
CA ALA A 60 -6.59 -0.63 -6.90
C ALA A 60 -7.48 0.62 -6.92
N ASP A 61 -8.63 0.57 -6.24
CA ASP A 61 -9.54 1.72 -6.14
C ASP A 61 -8.84 2.93 -5.50
N ARG A 62 -8.14 2.75 -4.38
CA ARG A 62 -7.39 3.82 -3.74
C ARG A 62 -6.29 4.37 -4.61
N GLN A 63 -5.54 3.50 -5.30
CA GLN A 63 -4.43 3.92 -6.16
C GLN A 63 -4.89 4.77 -7.33
N PHE A 64 -5.96 4.37 -8.02
CA PHE A 64 -6.37 4.98 -9.29
C PHE A 64 -7.54 5.95 -9.18
N LYS A 65 -8.23 6.03 -8.05
CA LYS A 65 -9.30 7.01 -7.83
C LYS A 65 -8.89 8.12 -6.88
N ASP A 66 -8.17 7.76 -5.79
CA ASP A 66 -7.87 8.72 -4.73
C ASP A 66 -6.47 9.32 -4.87
N LEU A 67 -5.46 8.48 -5.16
CA LEU A 67 -4.07 8.92 -5.17
C LEU A 67 -3.58 9.44 -6.52
N GLN A 68 -3.93 8.76 -7.61
CA GLN A 68 -3.54 9.12 -8.98
C GLN A 68 -4.75 9.63 -9.74
N GLN A 69 -4.91 10.95 -9.80
CA GLN A 69 -6.08 11.59 -10.42
C GLN A 69 -5.80 12.06 -11.85
N TYR A 70 -4.58 11.93 -12.34
CA TYR A 70 -4.24 12.25 -13.71
C TYR A 70 -4.78 11.19 -14.68
N GLN A 71 -5.25 11.65 -15.83
CA GLN A 71 -5.81 10.79 -16.88
C GLN A 71 -4.76 10.34 -17.90
N MET A 72 -3.68 11.11 -18.06
CA MET A 72 -2.64 10.82 -19.03
C MET A 72 -1.27 11.34 -18.56
N ILE A 73 -0.23 10.59 -18.89
CA ILE A 73 1.17 11.03 -18.80
C ILE A 73 1.75 11.04 -20.20
N LEU A 74 2.28 12.18 -20.59
CA LEU A 74 3.03 12.33 -21.83
C LEU A 74 4.53 12.43 -21.53
N SER A 75 5.32 11.57 -22.13
CA SER A 75 6.78 11.66 -22.03
C SER A 75 7.32 12.35 -23.28
N VAL A 76 7.96 13.48 -23.06
CA VAL A 76 8.60 14.24 -24.14
C VAL A 76 10.05 13.79 -24.27
N ASN A 77 10.45 13.38 -25.48
CA ASN A 77 11.82 13.02 -25.72
C ASN A 77 12.73 14.27 -25.59
N SER A 78 13.88 14.13 -24.93
CA SER A 78 14.88 15.20 -24.81
C SER A 78 15.40 15.72 -26.14
N ARG A 79 15.26 14.93 -27.22
CA ARG A 79 15.63 15.30 -28.60
C ARG A 79 14.47 15.88 -29.42
N ALA A 80 13.30 16.13 -28.80
CA ALA A 80 12.18 16.74 -29.50
C ALA A 80 12.57 18.12 -30.04
N SER A 81 12.16 18.41 -31.29
CA SER A 81 12.44 19.69 -31.91
C SER A 81 11.68 20.83 -31.21
N ASP A 82 12.18 22.04 -31.33
CA ASP A 82 11.49 23.20 -30.72
C ASP A 82 10.11 23.43 -31.37
N SER A 83 9.93 23.05 -32.65
CA SER A 83 8.63 23.09 -33.28
C SER A 83 7.64 22.06 -32.69
N ASP A 84 8.11 20.88 -32.30
CA ASP A 84 7.23 19.87 -31.67
C ASP A 84 6.86 20.26 -30.24
N LYS A 85 7.79 20.89 -29.52
CA LYS A 85 7.50 21.45 -28.18
C LYS A 85 6.47 22.57 -28.26
N ALA A 86 6.60 23.50 -29.24
CA ALA A 86 5.63 24.57 -29.44
C ALA A 86 4.23 24.03 -29.77
N LYS A 87 4.13 23.01 -30.64
CA LYS A 87 2.85 22.35 -30.93
C LYS A 87 2.25 21.66 -29.71
N LEU A 88 3.09 21.08 -28.86
CA LEU A 88 2.63 20.48 -27.59
C LEU A 88 2.08 21.56 -26.66
N GLU A 89 2.80 22.69 -26.50
CA GLU A 89 2.36 23.82 -25.65
C GLU A 89 1.03 24.39 -26.16
N GLU A 90 0.87 24.55 -27.48
CA GLU A 90 -0.39 24.99 -28.08
C GLU A 90 -1.54 24.00 -27.75
N LYS A 91 -1.29 22.72 -27.85
CA LYS A 91 -2.27 21.68 -27.47
C LYS A 91 -2.60 21.67 -26.00
N LEU A 92 -1.61 21.86 -25.10
CA LEU A 92 -1.81 21.92 -23.67
C LEU A 92 -2.63 23.14 -23.22
N GLN A 93 -2.63 24.21 -24.03
CA GLN A 93 -3.41 25.43 -23.78
C GLN A 93 -4.79 25.41 -24.46
N SER A 94 -5.14 24.35 -25.17
CA SER A 94 -6.45 24.22 -25.83
C SER A 94 -7.55 23.86 -24.81
N ASP A 95 -8.80 24.13 -25.18
CA ASP A 95 -10.01 23.80 -24.38
C ASP A 95 -10.18 22.28 -24.17
N GLU A 96 -9.40 21.44 -24.86
CA GLU A 96 -9.40 19.97 -24.71
C GLU A 96 -8.66 19.52 -23.45
N VAL A 97 -7.82 20.39 -22.86
CA VAL A 97 -6.99 20.11 -21.69
C VAL A 97 -7.41 20.96 -20.52
N GLU A 98 -8.07 20.37 -19.57
CA GLU A 98 -8.55 21.07 -18.36
C GLU A 98 -7.40 21.54 -17.48
N ASN A 99 -6.45 20.67 -17.20
CA ASN A 99 -5.27 20.94 -16.39
C ASN A 99 -4.06 20.15 -16.86
N TYR A 100 -2.89 20.72 -16.77
CA TYR A 100 -1.64 20.02 -17.01
C TYR A 100 -0.55 20.43 -16.02
N ARG A 101 0.45 19.58 -15.87
CA ARG A 101 1.63 19.84 -15.03
C ARG A 101 2.89 19.38 -15.74
N LEU A 102 3.87 20.24 -15.83
CA LEU A 102 5.19 19.88 -16.33
C LEU A 102 6.03 19.31 -15.18
N ILE A 103 6.58 18.12 -15.41
CA ILE A 103 7.41 17.44 -14.43
C ILE A 103 8.68 16.99 -15.13
N SER A 104 9.82 17.36 -14.56
CA SER A 104 11.11 16.77 -14.94
C SER A 104 11.33 15.50 -14.14
N SER A 105 11.63 14.40 -14.81
CA SER A 105 11.87 13.10 -14.17
C SER A 105 13.27 12.60 -14.48
N LYS A 106 14.00 12.20 -13.43
CA LYS A 106 15.33 11.60 -13.54
C LYS A 106 15.41 10.35 -12.68
N GLN A 107 15.98 9.28 -13.22
CA GLN A 107 16.31 8.09 -12.42
C GLN A 107 17.77 8.15 -12.02
N VAL A 108 18.03 7.86 -10.74
CA VAL A 108 19.36 7.76 -10.16
C VAL A 108 19.51 6.44 -9.42
N GLU A 109 20.73 5.93 -9.41
CA GLU A 109 21.07 4.72 -8.65
C GLU A 109 21.80 5.14 -7.39
N GLU A 110 21.24 4.80 -6.23
CA GLU A 110 21.76 5.17 -4.92
C GLU A 110 21.93 3.94 -4.03
N LYS A 111 22.94 4.00 -3.16
CA LYS A 111 23.25 2.95 -2.20
C LYS A 111 23.12 3.50 -0.78
N TYR A 112 22.18 2.95 -0.02
CA TYR A 112 21.94 3.37 1.36
C TYR A 112 22.64 2.43 2.36
N ALA A 113 23.21 3.00 3.43
CA ALA A 113 23.92 2.25 4.46
C ALA A 113 22.99 1.21 5.13
N GLY A 114 23.51 -0.02 5.31
CA GLY A 114 22.78 -1.10 6.00
C GLY A 114 21.80 -1.89 5.14
N LYS A 115 21.71 -1.63 3.84
CA LYS A 115 20.89 -2.39 2.91
C LYS A 115 21.71 -3.03 1.79
N ALA A 116 21.35 -4.24 1.42
CA ALA A 116 21.97 -4.93 0.31
C ALA A 116 21.51 -4.33 -1.02
N GLY A 117 22.48 -3.93 -1.87
CA GLY A 117 22.25 -3.57 -3.26
C GLY A 117 21.99 -2.07 -3.50
N VAL A 118 22.08 -1.74 -4.78
CA VAL A 118 21.78 -0.42 -5.34
C VAL A 118 20.26 -0.28 -5.48
N GLN A 119 19.74 0.88 -5.15
CA GLN A 119 18.33 1.20 -5.29
C GLN A 119 18.14 2.20 -6.43
N THR A 120 17.24 1.92 -7.33
CA THR A 120 16.84 2.90 -8.36
C THR A 120 15.79 3.84 -7.76
N VAL A 121 16.10 5.12 -7.71
CA VAL A 121 15.22 6.17 -7.21
C VAL A 121 14.82 7.08 -8.36
N THR A 122 13.52 7.33 -8.51
CA THR A 122 13.01 8.29 -9.47
C THR A 122 12.79 9.63 -8.76
N ILE A 123 13.52 10.64 -9.22
CA ILE A 123 13.37 12.03 -8.76
C ILE A 123 12.39 12.71 -9.71
N MET A 124 11.37 13.32 -9.16
CA MET A 124 10.41 14.16 -9.90
C MET A 124 10.55 15.59 -9.40
N VAL A 125 10.71 16.53 -10.33
CA VAL A 125 10.85 17.96 -10.03
C VAL A 125 9.75 18.72 -10.78
N THR A 126 9.05 19.56 -10.07
CA THR A 126 8.02 20.46 -10.60
C THR A 126 8.28 21.88 -10.13
N ASP A 127 7.76 22.85 -10.86
CA ASP A 127 7.81 24.27 -10.56
C ASP A 127 6.67 24.76 -9.65
N GLN A 128 5.74 23.87 -9.30
CA GLN A 128 4.58 24.21 -8.50
C GLN A 128 4.45 23.29 -7.28
N ASP A 129 4.05 23.88 -6.18
CA ASP A 129 4.00 23.22 -4.87
C ASP A 129 2.76 22.32 -4.70
N ASP A 130 1.69 22.58 -5.48
CA ASP A 130 0.44 21.85 -5.40
C ASP A 130 0.32 20.83 -6.55
N LEU A 131 0.39 19.56 -6.22
CA LEU A 131 0.14 18.44 -7.11
C LEU A 131 -1.24 17.79 -6.89
N ALA A 132 -2.03 18.29 -5.94
CA ALA A 132 -3.29 17.65 -5.53
C ALA A 132 -4.28 17.35 -6.67
N PRO A 133 -4.37 18.19 -7.77
CA PRO A 133 -5.22 17.84 -8.91
C PRO A 133 -4.75 16.61 -9.70
N PHE A 134 -3.52 16.17 -9.51
CA PHE A 134 -2.92 15.06 -10.28
C PHE A 134 -2.51 13.89 -9.40
N VAL A 135 -1.87 14.18 -8.27
CA VAL A 135 -1.39 13.18 -7.32
C VAL A 135 -1.62 13.68 -5.90
N LEU A 136 -2.33 12.89 -5.12
CA LEU A 136 -2.50 13.18 -3.70
C LEU A 136 -1.26 12.71 -2.94
N LEU A 137 -0.48 13.66 -2.43
CA LEU A 137 0.60 13.38 -1.50
C LEU A 137 0.04 13.44 -0.07
N GLU A 138 0.06 12.33 0.64
CA GLU A 138 -0.46 12.26 1.99
C GLU A 138 0.42 11.42 2.93
N ARG A 139 0.36 11.74 4.22
CA ARG A 139 0.94 10.96 5.30
C ARG A 139 -0.08 10.83 6.42
N ASN A 140 -0.48 9.61 6.73
CA ASN A 140 -1.49 9.33 7.77
C ASN A 140 -2.81 10.12 7.61
N GLY A 141 -3.22 10.40 6.37
CA GLY A 141 -4.42 11.17 6.05
C GLY A 141 -4.23 12.70 6.03
N GLU A 142 -3.04 13.19 6.32
CA GLU A 142 -2.69 14.61 6.19
C GLU A 142 -2.03 14.88 4.83
N LYS A 143 -2.51 15.90 4.13
CA LYS A 143 -1.95 16.29 2.84
C LYS A 143 -0.56 16.90 3.02
N LEU A 144 0.37 16.50 2.18
CA LEU A 144 1.73 17.04 2.14
C LEU A 144 1.83 18.09 1.04
N SER A 145 2.62 19.15 1.30
CA SER A 145 2.96 20.20 0.33
C SER A 145 4.45 20.15 0.01
N LEU A 146 4.80 20.37 -1.25
CA LEU A 146 6.18 20.47 -1.70
C LEU A 146 6.87 21.76 -1.23
N SER A 147 6.12 22.76 -0.76
CA SER A 147 6.67 24.02 -0.22
C SER A 147 7.53 23.81 1.03
N ASN A 148 7.32 22.75 1.77
CA ASN A 148 8.04 22.45 3.00
C ASN A 148 9.39 21.74 2.79
N GLY A 149 9.67 21.28 1.58
CA GLY A 149 10.90 20.56 1.27
C GLY A 149 10.70 19.36 0.36
N LEU A 150 11.63 18.43 0.41
CA LEU A 150 11.59 17.20 -0.38
C LEU A 150 10.61 16.19 0.24
N VAL A 151 9.65 15.74 -0.53
CA VAL A 151 8.75 14.65 -0.13
C VAL A 151 9.33 13.32 -0.59
N LEU A 152 9.48 12.39 0.34
CA LEU A 152 9.98 11.03 0.11
C LEU A 152 8.86 10.01 0.26
N THR A 153 8.95 8.92 -0.49
CA THR A 153 8.13 7.75 -0.18
C THR A 153 8.57 7.16 1.16
N GLU A 154 7.63 6.65 1.95
CA GLU A 154 7.91 6.03 3.25
C GLU A 154 8.99 4.95 3.15
N LYS A 155 8.94 4.12 2.11
CA LYS A 155 9.94 3.09 1.86
C LYS A 155 11.35 3.68 1.66
N LEU A 156 11.47 4.77 0.91
CA LEU A 156 12.77 5.42 0.68
C LEU A 156 13.31 6.06 1.96
N ALA A 157 12.44 6.73 2.73
CA ALA A 157 12.81 7.30 4.02
C ALA A 157 13.33 6.23 4.99
N GLN A 158 12.66 5.08 5.08
CA GLN A 158 13.09 3.93 5.89
C GLN A 158 14.42 3.34 5.40
N LEU A 159 14.62 3.21 4.09
CA LEU A 159 15.87 2.69 3.50
C LEU A 159 17.05 3.63 3.76
N ALA A 160 16.82 4.92 3.67
CA ALA A 160 17.82 5.95 3.89
C ALA A 160 18.06 6.25 5.38
N GLY A 161 17.15 5.83 6.26
CA GLY A 161 17.23 6.09 7.70
C GLY A 161 16.98 7.57 8.04
N VAL A 162 16.14 8.26 7.27
CA VAL A 162 15.83 9.68 7.45
C VAL A 162 14.39 9.89 7.90
N SER A 163 14.18 10.95 8.65
CA SER A 163 12.89 11.38 9.19
C SER A 163 12.56 12.80 8.77
N LEU A 164 11.33 13.24 9.06
CA LEU A 164 10.89 14.61 8.83
C LEU A 164 11.86 15.63 9.48
N GLY A 165 12.28 16.62 8.70
CA GLY A 165 13.22 17.65 9.14
C GLY A 165 14.70 17.32 8.97
N ASP A 166 15.04 16.06 8.67
CA ASP A 166 16.42 15.65 8.41
C ASP A 166 16.89 16.13 7.04
N ASN A 167 18.22 16.13 6.87
CA ASN A 167 18.82 16.38 5.57
C ASN A 167 18.98 15.08 4.80
N PHE A 168 18.52 15.07 3.57
CA PHE A 168 18.64 13.94 2.64
C PHE A 168 19.45 14.34 1.42
N THR A 169 20.49 13.56 1.13
CA THR A 169 21.35 13.81 -0.04
C THR A 169 21.04 12.80 -1.13
N ILE A 170 20.76 13.30 -2.33
CA ILE A 170 20.48 12.51 -3.52
C ILE A 170 21.05 13.21 -4.74
N ASP A 171 21.66 12.47 -5.67
CA ASP A 171 22.31 13.01 -6.89
C ASP A 171 23.30 14.15 -6.57
N GLY A 172 24.04 14.02 -5.45
CA GLY A 172 25.02 15.01 -4.98
C GLY A 172 24.44 16.31 -4.42
N LYS A 173 23.13 16.43 -4.27
CA LYS A 173 22.44 17.59 -3.69
C LYS A 173 21.76 17.22 -2.39
N THR A 174 21.81 18.15 -1.43
CA THR A 174 21.20 17.96 -0.10
C THR A 174 19.92 18.79 0.01
N PHE A 175 18.87 18.14 0.44
CA PHE A 175 17.54 18.72 0.64
C PHE A 175 17.06 18.44 2.05
N LYS A 176 16.19 19.30 2.56
CA LYS A 176 15.47 19.07 3.82
C LYS A 176 14.23 18.21 3.52
N VAL A 177 13.97 17.19 4.33
CA VAL A 177 12.77 16.37 4.25
C VAL A 177 11.61 17.13 4.87
N GLY A 178 10.57 17.38 4.08
CA GLY A 178 9.39 18.18 4.44
C GLY A 178 8.12 17.34 4.67
#